data_a333d125e3bd2978d2705bf2d4794302
#
_entry.id   a333d125e3bd2978d2705bf2d4794302
#
_cell.length_a   1.000
_cell.length_b   1.000
_cell.length_c   1.000
_cell.angle_alpha   90.00
_cell.angle_beta   90.00
_cell.angle_gamma   90.00
#
_symmetry.space_group_name_H-M   'P 1'
#
loop_
_entity.id
_entity.type
_entity.pdbx_description
1 polymer ?
#
loop_
_entity_poly.entity_id
_entity_poly.type
_entity_poly.pdbx_seq_one_letter_code
_entity_poly.pdbx_strand_id
1 'polypeptide(L)'
;RGLGDVYKRQIIMECIQFEWDENKNHINQNKHNISFEEAKTVFYDDEALVIDDPDHSEAEERFIILGLSNKANLLIVCHCYRASDTVIRIISARRATKTESKFYRK
;
A
#
# COMPACT_ATOMS: atom_id res chain seq x y z
N ARG A 1 4.08 9.64 -18.00
CA ARG A 1 4.18 10.06 -16.63
C ARG A 1 5.18 11.19 -16.47
N GLY A 2 4.87 12.19 -15.78
CA GLY A 2 5.73 13.33 -15.71
C GLY A 2 5.74 13.94 -14.32
N LEU A 3 6.29 15.12 -14.25
CA LEU A 3 6.34 15.84 -13.01
C LEU A 3 4.94 16.10 -12.44
N GLY A 4 3.97 16.26 -13.31
CA GLY A 4 2.62 16.50 -12.86
C GLY A 4 2.07 15.38 -12.03
N ASP A 5 2.35 14.14 -12.42
CA ASP A 5 1.87 12.99 -11.67
C ASP A 5 2.52 12.92 -10.30
N VAL A 6 3.81 13.17 -10.24
CA VAL A 6 4.51 13.13 -8.97
C VAL A 6 4.00 14.22 -8.04
N TYR A 7 3.85 15.41 -8.57
CA TYR A 7 3.36 16.54 -7.79
C TYR A 7 1.94 16.28 -7.28
N LYS A 8 1.11 15.77 -8.15
CA LYS A 8 -0.27 15.49 -7.80
C LYS A 8 -0.36 14.44 -6.70
N ARG A 9 0.47 13.41 -6.80
CA ARG A 9 0.47 12.37 -5.78
C ARG A 9 0.90 12.92 -4.43
N GLN A 10 1.87 13.80 -4.41
CA GLN A 10 2.31 14.42 -3.17
C GLN A 10 1.19 15.19 -2.50
N ILE A 11 0.46 15.98 -3.29
CA ILE A 11 -0.66 16.75 -2.76
C ILE A 11 -1.71 15.82 -2.20
N ILE A 12 -2.02 14.75 -2.92
CA ILE A 12 -3.03 13.79 -2.49
C ILE A 12 -2.61 13.16 -1.17
N MET A 13 -1.34 12.79 -1.04
CA MET A 13 -0.87 12.15 0.18
C MET A 13 -1.03 13.04 1.40
N GLU A 14 -0.89 14.35 1.23
CA GLU A 14 -1.09 15.26 2.34
C GLU A 14 -2.53 15.29 2.82
N CYS A 15 -3.46 14.97 1.93
CA CYS A 15 -4.89 15.00 2.25
C CYS A 15 -5.46 13.65 2.56
N ILE A 16 -4.73 12.57 2.32
CA ILE A 16 -5.25 11.22 2.46
C ILE A 16 -5.16 10.77 3.91
N GLN A 17 -6.21 10.10 4.31
CA GLN A 17 -6.26 9.44 5.61
C GLN A 17 -6.22 7.95 5.42
N PHE A 18 -5.78 7.24 6.44
CA PHE A 18 -5.70 5.79 6.41
C PHE A 18 -6.66 5.20 7.41
N GLU A 19 -7.22 4.06 7.05
CA GLU A 19 -8.08 3.32 7.97
C GLU A 19 -7.85 1.84 7.78
N TRP A 20 -8.24 1.06 8.78
CA TRP A 20 -8.19 -0.40 8.71
C TRP A 20 -8.99 -0.99 9.85
N ASP A 21 -9.22 -2.30 9.74
CA ASP A 21 -9.87 -3.08 10.77
C ASP A 21 -8.80 -3.57 11.74
N GLU A 22 -8.93 -3.24 13.01
CA GLU A 22 -7.90 -3.61 13.99
C GLU A 22 -7.77 -5.12 14.18
N ASN A 23 -8.86 -5.85 14.02
CA ASN A 23 -8.76 -7.31 14.05
C ASN A 23 -7.88 -7.83 12.93
N LYS A 24 -8.04 -7.25 11.74
CA LYS A 24 -7.19 -7.65 10.61
C LYS A 24 -5.74 -7.23 10.84
N ASN A 25 -5.54 -6.10 11.49
CA ASN A 25 -4.20 -5.66 11.83
C ASN A 25 -3.52 -6.69 12.75
N HIS A 26 -4.23 -7.14 13.77
CA HIS A 26 -3.71 -8.18 14.68
C HIS A 26 -3.39 -9.47 13.94
N ILE A 27 -4.33 -9.92 13.12
CA ILE A 27 -4.14 -11.15 12.36
C ILE A 27 -2.93 -11.02 11.45
N ASN A 28 -2.80 -9.86 10.82
CA ASN A 28 -1.70 -9.63 9.90
C ASN A 28 -0.36 -9.66 10.62
N GLN A 29 -0.30 -9.09 11.81
CA GLN A 29 0.93 -9.10 12.59
C GLN A 29 1.31 -10.51 13.01
N ASN A 30 0.33 -11.31 13.40
CA ASN A 30 0.59 -12.70 13.79
C ASN A 30 1.06 -13.53 12.60
N LYS A 31 0.51 -13.24 11.44
CA LYS A 31 0.76 -14.05 10.26
C LYS A 31 2.03 -13.63 9.53
N HIS A 32 2.28 -12.33 9.42
CA HIS A 32 3.36 -11.81 8.60
C HIS A 32 4.36 -10.97 9.37
N ASN A 33 4.09 -10.70 10.63
CA ASN A 33 4.94 -9.84 11.47
C ASN A 33 5.05 -8.42 10.91
N ILE A 34 3.99 -7.97 10.27
CA ILE A 34 3.91 -6.62 9.70
C ILE A 34 2.66 -5.95 10.23
N SER A 35 2.81 -4.79 10.84
CA SER A 35 1.66 -4.03 11.30
C SER A 35 1.12 -3.14 10.18
N PHE A 36 -0.14 -2.76 10.28
CA PHE A 36 -0.70 -1.82 9.32
C PHE A 36 -0.14 -0.43 9.51
N GLU A 37 0.32 -0.11 10.72
CA GLU A 37 1.03 1.14 10.95
C GLU A 37 2.30 1.21 10.11
N GLU A 38 3.03 0.11 10.05
CA GLU A 38 4.20 0.07 9.19
C GLU A 38 3.81 0.08 7.72
N ALA A 39 2.77 -0.69 7.37
CA ALA A 39 2.33 -0.75 5.98
C ALA A 39 1.95 0.62 5.43
N LYS A 40 1.36 1.45 6.28
CA LYS A 40 0.98 2.80 5.89
C LYS A 40 2.15 3.61 5.37
N THR A 41 3.33 3.40 5.93
CA THR A 41 4.50 4.20 5.56
C THR A 41 4.98 3.93 4.14
N VAL A 42 4.60 2.79 3.57
CA VAL A 42 4.96 2.45 2.20
C VAL A 42 4.41 3.48 1.22
N PHE A 43 3.28 4.08 1.55
CA PHE A 43 2.62 5.04 0.67
C PHE A 43 3.39 6.35 0.53
N TYR A 44 4.39 6.56 1.37
CA TYR A 44 5.25 7.75 1.30
C TYR A 44 6.55 7.48 0.57
N ASP A 45 6.74 6.28 0.07
CA ASP A 45 7.93 5.91 -0.69
C ASP A 45 7.77 6.38 -2.12
N ASP A 46 8.62 7.30 -2.56
CA ASP A 46 8.53 7.88 -3.89
C ASP A 46 8.75 6.86 -5.00
N GLU A 47 9.37 5.74 -4.69
CA GLU A 47 9.67 4.71 -5.67
C GLU A 47 8.68 3.58 -5.67
N ALA A 48 7.62 3.68 -4.87
CA ALA A 48 6.63 2.62 -4.78
C ALA A 48 5.88 2.47 -6.10
N LEU A 49 5.49 1.23 -6.38
CA LEU A 49 4.73 0.88 -7.57
C LEU A 49 3.33 0.44 -7.17
N VAL A 50 2.33 0.96 -7.87
CA VAL A 50 0.94 0.60 -7.60
C VAL A 50 0.36 -0.09 -8.83
N ILE A 51 -0.26 -1.24 -8.61
CA ILE A 51 -0.92 -1.97 -9.68
C ILE A 51 -2.28 -2.45 -9.19
N ASP A 52 -3.13 -2.83 -10.15
CA ASP A 52 -4.40 -3.45 -9.80
C ASP A 52 -4.15 -4.81 -9.18
N ASP A 53 -4.97 -5.15 -8.18
CA ASP A 53 -4.88 -6.47 -7.58
C ASP A 53 -5.56 -7.46 -8.52
N PRO A 54 -4.83 -8.43 -9.07
CA PRO A 54 -5.42 -9.36 -10.02
C PRO A 54 -6.45 -10.30 -9.40
N ASP A 55 -6.44 -10.41 -8.08
CA ASP A 55 -7.34 -11.31 -7.39
C ASP A 55 -8.52 -10.58 -6.76
N HIS A 56 -8.72 -9.31 -7.11
CA HIS A 56 -9.74 -8.53 -6.45
C HIS A 56 -11.15 -9.02 -6.82
N SER A 57 -12.08 -8.75 -5.91
CA SER A 57 -13.48 -9.02 -6.11
C SER A 57 -14.09 -7.99 -7.04
N GLU A 58 -15.09 -8.40 -7.82
CA GLU A 58 -15.78 -7.45 -8.68
C GLU A 58 -16.55 -6.40 -7.88
N ALA A 59 -16.90 -6.72 -6.66
CA ALA A 59 -17.66 -5.80 -5.82
C ALA A 59 -16.79 -4.66 -5.28
N GLU A 60 -15.48 -4.84 -5.27
CA GLU A 60 -14.59 -3.85 -4.68
C GLU A 60 -13.27 -3.83 -5.43
N GLU A 61 -12.91 -2.65 -5.89
CA GLU A 61 -11.64 -2.48 -6.60
C GLU A 61 -10.51 -2.42 -5.60
N ARG A 62 -9.53 -3.29 -5.77
CA ARG A 62 -8.37 -3.36 -4.90
C ARG A 62 -7.11 -3.13 -5.67
N PHE A 63 -6.11 -2.62 -4.96
CA PHE A 63 -4.82 -2.30 -5.53
C PHE A 63 -3.72 -2.86 -4.65
N ILE A 64 -2.55 -3.04 -5.25
CA ILE A 64 -1.36 -3.49 -4.53
C ILE A 64 -0.31 -2.43 -4.70
N ILE A 65 0.33 -2.04 -3.58
CA ILE A 65 1.49 -1.16 -3.65
C ILE A 65 2.70 -1.93 -3.16
N LEU A 66 3.77 -1.86 -3.95
CA LEU A 66 5.06 -2.44 -3.63
C LEU A 66 6.00 -1.31 -3.29
N GLY A 67 6.47 -1.25 -2.06
CA GLY A 67 7.33 -0.17 -1.63
C GLY A 67 8.04 -0.46 -0.33
N LEU A 68 8.93 0.45 0.03
CA LEU A 68 9.77 0.30 1.20
C LEU A 68 9.13 1.00 2.39
N SER A 69 9.05 0.29 3.52
CA SER A 69 8.49 0.87 4.72
C SER A 69 9.54 1.67 5.48
N ASN A 70 9.09 2.38 6.53
CA ASN A 70 9.99 3.16 7.37
C ASN A 70 10.96 2.29 8.16
N LYS A 71 10.74 0.97 8.18
CA LYS A 71 11.66 0.03 8.81
C LYS A 71 12.53 -0.67 7.78
N ALA A 72 12.56 -0.15 6.56
CA ALA A 72 13.37 -0.69 5.47
C ALA A 72 12.95 -2.10 5.06
N ASN A 73 11.67 -2.42 5.24
CA ASN A 73 11.10 -3.67 4.74
C ASN A 73 10.40 -3.39 3.43
N LEU A 74 10.68 -4.20 2.43
CA LEU A 74 9.98 -4.09 1.15
C LEU A 74 8.67 -4.86 1.26
N LEU A 75 7.56 -4.15 1.15
CA LEU A 75 6.25 -4.71 1.45
C LEU A 75 5.33 -4.69 0.25
N ILE A 76 4.41 -5.65 0.25
CA ILE A 76 3.26 -5.69 -0.62
C ILE A 76 2.04 -5.35 0.25
N VAL A 77 1.36 -4.27 -0.08
CA VAL A 77 0.21 -3.82 0.71
C VAL A 77 -1.03 -3.77 -0.17
N CYS A 78 -2.00 -4.60 0.19
CA CYS A 78 -3.29 -4.63 -0.50
C CYS A 78 -4.19 -3.58 0.13
N HIS A 79 -4.81 -2.76 -0.70
CA HIS A 79 -5.61 -1.65 -0.20
C HIS A 79 -6.70 -1.30 -1.20
N CYS A 80 -7.65 -0.48 -0.75
CA CYS A 80 -8.65 0.10 -1.62
C CYS A 80 -8.87 1.56 -1.23
N TYR A 81 -9.59 2.28 -2.08
CA TYR A 81 -9.85 3.69 -1.86
C TYR A 81 -11.31 3.89 -1.49
N ARG A 82 -11.54 4.84 -0.59
CA ARG A 82 -12.88 5.18 -0.14
C ARG A 82 -13.03 6.69 -0.08
N ALA A 83 -14.27 7.15 0.09
CA ALA A 83 -14.55 8.58 0.30
C ALA A 83 -13.94 9.44 -0.81
N SER A 84 -14.30 9.12 -2.05
CA SER A 84 -13.82 9.88 -3.21
C SER A 84 -12.31 9.90 -3.27
N ASP A 85 -11.69 8.77 -2.93
CA ASP A 85 -10.24 8.58 -3.03
C ASP A 85 -9.44 9.39 -2.02
N THR A 86 -10.09 9.86 -0.95
CA THR A 86 -9.36 10.57 0.10
C THR A 86 -8.99 9.67 1.27
N VAL A 87 -9.49 8.43 1.29
CA VAL A 87 -9.19 7.49 2.36
C VAL A 87 -8.62 6.22 1.74
N ILE A 88 -7.49 5.77 2.25
CA ILE A 88 -6.91 4.48 1.86
C ILE A 88 -7.23 3.48 2.96
N ARG A 89 -7.94 2.43 2.59
CA ARG A 89 -8.24 1.36 3.53
C ARG A 89 -7.26 0.23 3.29
N ILE A 90 -6.44 -0.07 4.30
CA ILE A 90 -5.44 -1.12 4.23
C ILE A 90 -6.12 -2.45 4.54
N ILE A 91 -5.90 -3.44 3.69
CA ILE A 91 -6.55 -4.74 3.80
C ILE A 91 -5.57 -5.80 4.29
N SER A 92 -4.37 -5.82 3.76
CA SER A 92 -3.35 -6.77 4.18
C SER A 92 -1.97 -6.26 3.80
N ALA A 93 -0.96 -6.79 4.46
CA ALA A 93 0.42 -6.39 4.19
C ALA A 93 1.34 -7.57 4.47
N ARG A 94 2.32 -7.76 3.61
CA ARG A 94 3.31 -8.81 3.79
C ARG A 94 4.62 -8.39 3.13
N ARG A 95 5.67 -9.10 3.43
CA ARG A 95 6.94 -8.83 2.76
C ARG A 95 6.89 -9.29 1.31
N ALA A 96 7.56 -8.55 0.46
CA ALA A 96 7.67 -8.92 -0.94
C ALA A 96 8.51 -10.18 -1.07
N THR A 97 8.13 -11.02 -2.03
CA THR A 97 8.94 -12.17 -2.37
C THR A 97 10.16 -11.73 -3.18
N LYS A 98 11.09 -12.66 -3.38
CA LYS A 98 12.25 -12.39 -4.20
C LYS A 98 11.87 -11.95 -5.61
N THR A 99 10.90 -12.65 -6.18
CA THR A 99 10.43 -12.31 -7.52
C THR A 99 9.80 -10.93 -7.55
N GLU A 100 8.98 -10.62 -6.56
CA GLU A 100 8.33 -9.32 -6.49
C GLU A 100 9.33 -8.20 -6.29
N SER A 101 10.36 -8.44 -5.50
CA SER A 101 11.34 -7.41 -5.21
C SER A 101 12.11 -6.97 -6.44
N LYS A 102 12.13 -7.79 -7.47
CA LYS A 102 12.82 -7.45 -8.70
C LYS A 102 12.16 -6.30 -9.45
N PHE A 103 10.89 -6.05 -9.19
CA PHE A 103 10.16 -4.97 -9.85
C PHE A 103 10.38 -3.63 -9.17
N TYR A 104 10.90 -3.65 -7.97
CA TYR A 104 11.13 -2.42 -7.23
C TYR A 104 12.41 -1.77 -7.74
N ARG A 105 12.33 -0.47 -8.01
CA ARG A 105 13.48 0.33 -8.45
C ARG A 105 14.12 -0.19 -9.72
N LYS A 106 13.30 -0.62 -10.64
CA LYS A 106 13.79 -1.05 -11.96
C LYS A 106 14.20 0.10 -12.86
#